data_4fdfc6833620442037911b0026b53985
#
_entry.id   4fdfc6833620442037911b0026b53985
#
_cell.length_a   1.000
_cell.length_b   1.000
_cell.length_c   1.000
_cell.angle_alpha   90.00
_cell.angle_beta   90.00
_cell.angle_gamma   90.00
#
_symmetry.space_group_name_H-M   'P 1'
#
loop_
_entity.id
_entity.type
_entity.pdbx_description
1 polymer ?
#
loop_
_entity_poly.entity_id
_entity_poly.type
_entity_poly.pdbx_seq_one_letter_code
_entity_poly.pdbx_strand_id
1 'polypeptide(L)'
;MVLYSMIDYKAVTNELINDDTCAQGSVYATFDQLVSLLGEPFGSSADGKVQAMWQVKFGDGTIATIYDYKEYDTAVEDVTCWSVGGHSERAEGLVEAILSR
;
A
#
# COMPACT_ATOMS: atom_id res chain seq x y z
N MET A 1 0.82 -16.17 -20.09
CA MET A 1 -0.17 -15.78 -19.05
C MET A 1 0.55 -15.48 -17.75
N VAL A 2 0.23 -14.35 -17.14
CA VAL A 2 0.81 -14.01 -15.85
C VAL A 2 -0.14 -14.48 -14.75
N LEU A 3 0.37 -15.28 -13.84
CA LEU A 3 -0.38 -15.70 -12.67
C LEU A 3 -0.11 -14.71 -11.54
N TYR A 4 -1.14 -14.08 -11.01
CA TYR A 4 -1.00 -13.10 -9.94
C TYR A 4 -0.28 -13.66 -8.72
N SER A 5 -0.45 -14.96 -8.44
CA SER A 5 0.24 -15.63 -7.35
C SER A 5 1.76 -15.64 -7.52
N MET A 6 2.26 -15.32 -8.73
CA MET A 6 3.69 -15.30 -9.04
C MET A 6 4.27 -13.88 -9.07
N ILE A 7 3.46 -12.87 -8.71
CA ILE A 7 3.95 -11.50 -8.64
C ILE A 7 4.94 -11.39 -7.49
N ASP A 8 6.17 -10.98 -7.80
CA ASP A 8 7.17 -10.70 -6.78
C ASP A 8 6.96 -9.32 -6.23
N TYR A 9 7.00 -9.18 -4.91
CA TYR A 9 6.92 -7.89 -4.26
C TYR A 9 7.72 -7.91 -2.96
N LYS A 10 8.07 -6.72 -2.51
CA LYS A 10 8.84 -6.54 -1.29
C LYS A 10 8.37 -5.27 -0.60
N ALA A 11 8.03 -5.36 0.68
CA ALA A 11 7.77 -4.19 1.51
C ALA A 11 9.11 -3.51 1.79
N VAL A 12 9.16 -2.19 1.62
CA VAL A 12 10.39 -1.41 1.83
C VAL A 12 10.22 -0.58 3.10
N THR A 13 11.07 -0.84 4.08
CA THR A 13 10.98 -0.22 5.41
C THR A 13 12.24 0.54 5.82
N ASN A 14 13.26 0.58 4.98
CA ASN A 14 14.55 1.19 5.32
C ASN A 14 14.83 2.50 4.58
N GLU A 15 13.97 2.91 3.68
CA GLU A 15 14.12 4.17 2.95
C GLU A 15 12.79 4.58 2.34
N LEU A 16 12.62 5.87 2.08
CA LEU A 16 11.45 6.38 1.37
C LEU A 16 11.65 6.17 -0.13
N ILE A 17 10.67 5.54 -0.78
CA ILE A 17 10.72 5.28 -2.21
C ILE A 17 9.49 5.84 -2.95
N ASN A 18 8.77 6.73 -2.29
CA ASN A 18 7.50 7.27 -2.79
C ASN A 18 7.63 8.59 -3.55
N ASP A 19 8.83 8.93 -4.01
CA ASP A 19 9.07 10.17 -4.77
C ASP A 19 8.19 10.22 -6.02
N ASP A 20 7.53 11.36 -6.22
CA ASP A 20 6.68 11.62 -7.38
C ASP A 20 5.47 10.67 -7.50
N THR A 21 5.13 9.93 -6.45
CA THR A 21 3.92 9.12 -6.48
C THR A 21 2.69 10.00 -6.28
N CYS A 22 1.60 9.61 -6.95
CA CYS A 22 0.31 10.25 -6.83
C CYS A 22 -0.75 9.21 -6.52
N ALA A 23 -1.89 9.63 -5.97
CA ALA A 23 -3.00 8.73 -5.74
C ALA A 23 -3.47 8.10 -7.05
N GLN A 24 -3.56 6.77 -7.09
CA GLN A 24 -3.97 6.02 -8.27
C GLN A 24 -5.31 5.31 -8.09
N GLY A 25 -5.78 5.19 -6.86
CA GLY A 25 -7.02 4.51 -6.57
C GLY A 25 -7.07 4.08 -5.13
N SER A 26 -7.94 3.12 -4.84
CA SER A 26 -8.08 2.57 -3.50
C SER A 26 -8.33 1.07 -3.55
N VAL A 27 -8.04 0.40 -2.45
CA VAL A 27 -8.27 -1.05 -2.30
C VAL A 27 -8.98 -1.30 -0.97
N TYR A 28 -9.67 -2.41 -0.89
CA TYR A 28 -10.35 -2.83 0.32
C TYR A 28 -9.57 -3.97 0.97
N ALA A 29 -9.20 -3.78 2.21
CA ALA A 29 -8.48 -4.79 2.99
C ALA A 29 -8.57 -4.41 4.46
N THR A 30 -8.41 -5.38 5.34
CA THR A 30 -8.28 -5.09 6.76
C THR A 30 -6.83 -4.74 7.08
N PHE A 31 -6.63 -4.02 8.18
CA PHE A 31 -5.29 -3.73 8.69
C PHE A 31 -4.50 -5.04 8.87
N ASP A 32 -5.14 -6.06 9.45
CA ASP A 32 -4.50 -7.36 9.67
C ASP A 32 -4.07 -8.05 8.37
N GLN A 33 -4.86 -7.92 7.30
CA GLN A 33 -4.46 -8.46 6.00
C GLN A 33 -3.19 -7.79 5.49
N LEU A 34 -3.11 -6.47 5.62
CA LEU A 34 -1.94 -5.73 5.16
C LEU A 34 -0.71 -6.06 5.99
N VAL A 35 -0.85 -6.19 7.30
CA VAL A 35 0.26 -6.60 8.17
C VAL A 35 0.72 -8.02 7.82
N SER A 36 -0.21 -8.93 7.54
CA SER A 36 0.14 -10.30 7.16
C SER A 36 0.90 -10.37 5.85
N LEU A 37 0.57 -9.51 4.89
CA LEU A 37 1.23 -9.49 3.58
C LEU A 37 2.53 -8.69 3.58
N LEU A 38 2.57 -7.58 4.30
CA LEU A 38 3.61 -6.57 4.13
C LEU A 38 4.42 -6.31 5.40
N GLY A 39 4.00 -6.86 6.53
CA GLY A 39 4.63 -6.59 7.81
C GLY A 39 4.10 -5.30 8.42
N GLU A 40 4.80 -4.77 9.41
CA GLU A 40 4.38 -3.54 10.09
C GLU A 40 4.44 -2.34 9.15
N PRO A 41 3.57 -1.33 9.34
CA PRO A 41 3.61 -0.13 8.53
C PRO A 41 4.95 0.58 8.62
N PHE A 42 5.36 1.19 7.50
CA PHE A 42 6.61 1.92 7.43
C PHE A 42 6.60 3.21 8.26
N GLY A 43 5.46 3.92 8.27
CA GLY A 43 5.41 5.17 9.00
C GLY A 43 4.05 5.83 8.96
N SER A 44 4.04 7.07 9.44
CA SER A 44 2.85 7.91 9.45
C SER A 44 3.27 9.32 9.06
N SER A 45 2.30 10.17 8.68
CA SER A 45 2.62 11.56 8.37
C SER A 45 2.66 12.41 9.63
N ALA A 46 3.50 13.44 9.62
CA ALA A 46 3.66 14.34 10.76
C ALA A 46 2.41 15.17 11.03
N ASP A 47 1.59 15.42 10.02
CA ASP A 47 0.37 16.22 10.14
C ASP A 47 -0.85 15.39 10.53
N GLY A 48 -0.68 14.09 10.77
CA GLY A 48 -1.76 13.20 11.19
C GLY A 48 -2.71 12.75 10.11
N LYS A 49 -2.50 13.14 8.87
CA LYS A 49 -3.39 12.72 7.76
C LYS A 49 -3.23 11.25 7.41
N VAL A 50 -2.09 10.67 7.72
CA VAL A 50 -1.80 9.26 7.47
C VAL A 50 -1.35 8.64 8.79
N GLN A 51 -2.10 7.64 9.27
CA GLN A 51 -1.75 6.92 10.49
C GLN A 51 -0.79 5.78 10.21
N ALA A 52 -0.93 5.15 9.05
CA ALA A 52 -0.08 4.02 8.67
C ALA A 52 0.17 4.06 7.17
N MET A 53 1.37 3.69 6.75
CA MET A 53 1.76 3.65 5.35
C MET A 53 2.66 2.44 5.11
N TRP A 54 2.43 1.76 4.01
CA TRP A 54 3.34 0.73 3.50
C TRP A 54 3.87 1.19 2.16
N GLN A 55 5.11 0.81 1.87
CA GLN A 55 5.73 1.01 0.56
C GLN A 55 6.07 -0.35 0.00
N VAL A 56 5.72 -0.59 -1.26
CA VAL A 56 5.93 -1.88 -1.90
C VAL A 56 6.65 -1.67 -3.21
N LYS A 57 7.69 -2.47 -3.45
CA LYS A 57 8.39 -2.51 -4.72
C LYS A 57 8.12 -3.86 -5.36
N PHE A 58 7.60 -3.84 -6.58
CA PHE A 58 7.30 -5.06 -7.32
C PHE A 58 8.49 -5.47 -8.18
N GLY A 59 8.50 -6.74 -8.59
CA GLY A 59 9.62 -7.28 -9.37
C GLY A 59 9.88 -6.60 -10.70
N ASP A 60 8.86 -5.96 -11.28
CA ASP A 60 9.01 -5.21 -12.54
C ASP A 60 9.47 -3.76 -12.31
N GLY A 61 9.76 -3.37 -11.07
CA GLY A 61 10.18 -2.02 -10.72
C GLY A 61 9.04 -1.08 -10.34
N THR A 62 7.79 -1.51 -10.43
CA THR A 62 6.65 -0.68 -10.04
C THR A 62 6.69 -0.42 -8.54
N ILE A 63 6.42 0.82 -8.15
CA ILE A 63 6.37 1.24 -6.75
C ILE A 63 4.93 1.60 -6.41
N ALA A 64 4.46 1.11 -5.26
CA ALA A 64 3.14 1.45 -4.74
C ALA A 64 3.25 1.85 -3.27
N THR A 65 2.41 2.79 -2.87
CA THR A 65 2.21 3.13 -1.46
C THR A 65 0.79 2.79 -1.08
N ILE A 66 0.58 2.36 0.15
CA ILE A 66 -0.74 2.02 0.68
C ILE A 66 -0.89 2.78 1.98
N TYR A 67 -1.94 3.58 2.12
CA TYR A 67 -2.08 4.47 3.28
C TYR A 67 -3.55 4.80 3.55
N ASP A 68 -3.84 5.23 4.79
CA ASP A 68 -5.17 5.55 5.31
C ASP A 68 -5.43 7.07 5.30
N TYR A 69 -5.51 7.68 4.16
CA TYR A 69 -5.56 9.12 4.02
C TYR A 69 -6.81 9.74 4.67
N LYS A 70 -6.62 10.65 5.64
CA LYS A 70 -7.67 11.42 6.31
C LYS A 70 -8.73 10.58 7.05
N GLU A 71 -8.34 9.43 7.57
CA GLU A 71 -9.23 8.60 8.39
C GLU A 71 -9.12 9.00 9.87
N TYR A 72 -9.41 10.27 10.18
CA TYR A 72 -9.17 10.84 11.50
C TYR A 72 -10.01 10.20 12.62
N ASP A 73 -11.23 9.82 12.31
CA ASP A 73 -12.18 9.31 13.30
C ASP A 73 -12.20 7.78 13.37
N THR A 74 -11.32 7.14 12.63
CA THR A 74 -11.27 5.68 12.56
C THR A 74 -9.93 5.21 13.10
N ALA A 75 -9.94 4.31 14.07
CA ALA A 75 -8.70 3.68 14.52
C ALA A 75 -8.10 2.91 13.36
N VAL A 76 -6.77 2.91 13.24
CA VAL A 76 -6.08 2.30 12.10
C VAL A 76 -6.45 0.82 11.94
N GLU A 77 -6.69 0.12 13.04
CA GLU A 77 -7.09 -1.29 13.06
C GLU A 77 -8.46 -1.52 12.43
N ASP A 78 -9.29 -0.48 12.34
CA ASP A 78 -10.65 -0.55 11.81
C ASP A 78 -10.77 -0.02 10.39
N VAL A 79 -9.69 0.49 9.82
CA VAL A 79 -9.70 1.00 8.44
C VAL A 79 -9.81 -0.18 7.47
N THR A 80 -10.73 -0.09 6.51
CA THR A 80 -10.95 -1.13 5.52
C THR A 80 -10.82 -0.65 4.07
N CYS A 81 -10.71 0.65 3.87
CA CYS A 81 -10.48 1.22 2.54
C CYS A 81 -9.17 1.99 2.58
N TRP A 82 -8.25 1.62 1.71
CA TRP A 82 -6.90 2.16 1.72
C TRP A 82 -6.59 2.83 0.39
N SER A 83 -5.98 3.99 0.46
CA SER A 83 -5.51 4.67 -0.75
C SER A 83 -4.25 4.01 -1.28
N VAL A 84 -4.11 3.97 -2.59
CA VAL A 84 -2.91 3.46 -3.25
C VAL A 84 -2.30 4.58 -4.07
N GLY A 85 -1.03 4.87 -3.80
CA GLY A 85 -0.25 5.83 -4.58
C GLY A 85 0.73 5.10 -5.48
N GLY A 86 1.18 5.77 -6.53
CA GLY A 86 2.15 5.21 -7.44
C GLY A 86 2.43 6.16 -8.59
N HIS A 87 3.20 5.70 -9.57
CA HIS A 87 3.53 6.49 -10.77
C HIS A 87 2.53 6.24 -11.90
N SER A 88 1.70 5.19 -11.77
CA SER A 88 0.67 4.84 -12.75
C SER A 88 -0.39 3.97 -12.09
N GLU A 89 -1.52 3.80 -12.76
CA GLU A 89 -2.61 2.93 -12.26
C GLU A 89 -2.20 1.46 -12.15
N ARG A 90 -1.07 1.07 -12.74
CA ARG A 90 -0.53 -0.27 -12.57
C ARG A 90 -0.25 -0.58 -11.10
N ALA A 91 0.16 0.42 -10.32
CA ALA A 91 0.42 0.25 -8.89
C ALA A 91 -0.83 -0.25 -8.16
N GLU A 92 -1.99 0.34 -8.42
CA GLU A 92 -3.24 -0.06 -7.81
C GLU A 92 -3.63 -1.49 -8.22
N GLY A 93 -3.50 -1.79 -9.52
CA GLY A 93 -3.81 -3.13 -10.03
C GLY A 93 -2.94 -4.22 -9.41
N LEU A 94 -1.65 -3.96 -9.22
CA LEU A 94 -0.74 -4.92 -8.60
C LEU A 94 -1.05 -5.12 -7.12
N VAL A 95 -1.41 -4.05 -6.41
CA VAL A 95 -1.80 -4.16 -4.99
C VAL A 95 -3.07 -5.01 -4.88
N GLU A 96 -4.07 -4.77 -5.72
CA GLU A 96 -5.27 -5.61 -5.73
C GLU A 96 -4.93 -7.08 -6.01
N ALA A 97 -4.01 -7.32 -6.92
CA ALA A 97 -3.62 -8.68 -7.29
C ALA A 97 -3.02 -9.44 -6.10
N ILE A 98 -2.13 -8.80 -5.34
CA ILE A 98 -1.54 -9.48 -4.18
C ILE A 98 -2.55 -9.66 -3.04
N LEU A 99 -3.53 -8.78 -2.92
CA LEU A 99 -4.59 -8.90 -1.91
C LEU A 99 -5.58 -10.02 -2.26
N SER A 100 -5.68 -10.38 -3.52
CA SER A 100 -6.63 -11.37 -4.02
C SER A 100 -6.08 -12.81 -4.04
N ARG A 101 -4.87 -13.00 -3.60
CA ARG A 101 -4.21 -14.31 -3.60
C ARG A 101 -4.89 -15.32 -2.68
#